data_dbeb0ef206cc0ed838b8971164894043
#
_entry.id   dbeb0ef206cc0ed838b8971164894043
#
_cell.length_a   1.000
_cell.length_b   1.000
_cell.length_c   1.000
_cell.angle_alpha   90.00
_cell.angle_beta   90.00
_cell.angle_gamma   90.00
#
_symmetry.space_group_name_H-M   'P 1'
#
loop_
_entity.id
_entity.type
_entity.pdbx_description
1 polymer ?
#
loop_
_entity_poly.entity_id
_entity_poly.type
_entity_poly.pdbx_seq_one_letter_code
_entity_poly.pdbx_strand_id
1 'polypeptide(L)'
;MVKIQVVEGYIETVEWPPQLSAYRDFFSYYAARITAERPVNIRTIERYLLLAGDLPGLKFKNSIKPHPSKVGAAILVVEVTQKPVDFFARVDNRGTPAQGPLEYLTSTTFNNLFGGHEALTLTAAGAFKTRELQYYAANYRQVLTGEGLTYFATASYGFGHPGTEELEILNYRTRSFYAETGLSYPVIRARERNLNVSGLWFWSNDRGIFFDLPDDPPSTHDRMRGMRVRVQADSADAVGGINQLYFVFSQGVRGLGATQNGQELASRANGRVDFSKLELTLSRLRPLPLLPGLSGLVAIYGQYAMTPLLVSELCGYGGRLFGRGFDPSQFVSDSCLEALYELRYDIPIQLQALNQTQLYGFFDKGWLHNLAPVPGTFTSVDAASFGGGLRLGWLNAVTADLSVTQVAQGQGLQGTTALPGVLSAGPRRNTRFFFILSARL
;
A
#
# COMPACT_ATOMS: atom_id res chain seq x y z
N MET A 1 -4.83 43.82 -46.02
CA MET A 1 -5.76 43.04 -45.20
C MET A 1 -5.10 41.71 -44.95
N VAL A 2 -4.75 41.39 -43.70
CA VAL A 2 -4.16 40.07 -43.33
C VAL A 2 -5.32 39.10 -43.13
N LYS A 3 -5.36 38.00 -43.85
CA LYS A 3 -6.35 36.94 -43.72
C LYS A 3 -5.73 35.83 -42.85
N ILE A 4 -6.23 35.64 -41.62
CA ILE A 4 -5.79 34.56 -40.76
C ILE A 4 -6.75 33.38 -41.01
N GLN A 5 -6.19 32.25 -41.42
CA GLN A 5 -6.93 31.00 -41.56
C GLN A 5 -6.57 30.10 -40.35
N VAL A 6 -7.55 29.85 -39.51
CA VAL A 6 -7.41 28.91 -38.38
C VAL A 6 -7.87 27.53 -38.85
N VAL A 7 -7.04 26.53 -38.67
CA VAL A 7 -7.37 25.12 -38.93
C VAL A 7 -7.47 24.40 -37.61
N GLU A 8 -8.65 23.93 -37.27
CA GLU A 8 -8.88 23.12 -36.09
C GLU A 8 -8.33 21.69 -36.30
N GLY A 9 -7.45 21.25 -35.41
CA GLY A 9 -6.88 19.89 -35.46
C GLY A 9 -7.83 18.85 -34.92
N TYR A 10 -7.80 17.64 -35.46
CA TYR A 10 -8.54 16.48 -34.95
C TYR A 10 -7.80 15.17 -35.24
N ILE A 11 -8.09 14.13 -34.44
CA ILE A 11 -7.56 12.77 -34.66
C ILE A 11 -8.54 12.04 -35.59
N GLU A 12 -8.06 11.69 -36.78
CA GLU A 12 -8.87 10.93 -37.78
C GLU A 12 -8.81 9.44 -37.47
N THR A 13 -7.65 8.91 -37.05
CA THR A 13 -7.43 7.48 -36.86
C THR A 13 -6.47 7.25 -35.71
N VAL A 14 -6.69 6.17 -34.94
CA VAL A 14 -5.75 5.64 -33.95
C VAL A 14 -5.19 4.31 -34.48
N GLU A 15 -3.88 4.26 -34.67
CA GLU A 15 -3.17 3.06 -35.11
C GLU A 15 -2.66 2.29 -33.92
N TRP A 16 -3.22 1.09 -33.70
CA TRP A 16 -2.82 0.16 -32.66
C TRP A 16 -1.93 -0.95 -33.26
N PRO A 17 -0.91 -1.45 -32.50
CA PRO A 17 -0.07 -2.55 -32.98
C PRO A 17 -0.88 -3.84 -33.19
N PRO A 18 -0.57 -4.66 -34.24
CA PRO A 18 -1.29 -5.89 -34.56
C PRO A 18 -1.28 -6.93 -33.42
N GLN A 19 -0.22 -6.95 -32.60
CA GLN A 19 -0.06 -7.86 -31.46
C GLN A 19 -1.11 -7.67 -30.36
N LEU A 20 -1.91 -6.62 -30.43
CA LEU A 20 -2.97 -6.31 -29.47
C LEU A 20 -4.35 -6.79 -29.94
N SER A 21 -4.42 -7.73 -30.87
CA SER A 21 -5.70 -8.28 -31.37
C SER A 21 -6.60 -8.83 -30.27
N ALA A 22 -6.02 -9.40 -29.19
CA ALA A 22 -6.74 -9.87 -28.00
C ALA A 22 -7.43 -8.76 -27.20
N TYR A 23 -7.00 -7.51 -27.37
CA TYR A 23 -7.54 -6.32 -26.67
C TYR A 23 -8.44 -5.47 -27.59
N ARG A 24 -8.85 -5.99 -28.72
CA ARG A 24 -9.51 -5.26 -29.81
C ARG A 24 -10.72 -4.45 -29.33
N ASP A 25 -11.54 -5.01 -28.46
CA ASP A 25 -12.76 -4.36 -27.99
C ASP A 25 -12.47 -3.10 -27.18
N PHE A 26 -11.48 -3.17 -26.26
CA PHE A 26 -11.03 -2.02 -25.48
C PHE A 26 -10.43 -0.93 -26.39
N PHE A 27 -9.56 -1.31 -27.33
CA PHE A 27 -8.91 -0.32 -28.19
C PHE A 27 -9.86 0.28 -29.21
N SER A 28 -10.85 -0.47 -29.70
CA SER A 28 -11.92 0.07 -30.55
C SER A 28 -12.72 1.13 -29.79
N TYR A 29 -13.03 0.85 -28.52
CA TYR A 29 -13.71 1.79 -27.65
C TYR A 29 -12.90 3.08 -27.45
N TYR A 30 -11.61 2.96 -27.10
CA TYR A 30 -10.73 4.11 -26.89
C TYR A 30 -10.55 4.93 -28.18
N ALA A 31 -10.34 4.27 -29.32
CA ALA A 31 -10.24 4.93 -30.60
C ALA A 31 -11.51 5.71 -30.93
N ALA A 32 -12.69 5.10 -30.76
CA ALA A 32 -13.97 5.75 -30.99
C ALA A 32 -14.16 7.02 -30.14
N ARG A 33 -13.75 6.97 -28.86
CA ARG A 33 -13.83 8.13 -27.97
C ARG A 33 -12.87 9.25 -28.37
N ILE A 34 -11.64 8.90 -28.76
CA ILE A 34 -10.61 9.88 -29.18
C ILE A 34 -11.00 10.55 -30.50
N THR A 35 -11.50 9.78 -31.47
CA THR A 35 -11.83 10.30 -32.81
C THR A 35 -13.18 11.02 -32.89
N ALA A 36 -14.04 10.86 -31.89
CA ALA A 36 -15.35 11.50 -31.83
C ALA A 36 -15.27 13.02 -31.62
N GLU A 37 -14.19 13.53 -31.04
CA GLU A 37 -14.06 14.94 -30.68
C GLU A 37 -13.42 15.76 -31.82
N ARG A 38 -14.16 16.77 -32.27
CA ARG A 38 -13.71 17.75 -33.25
C ARG A 38 -14.13 19.16 -32.81
N PRO A 39 -13.20 20.05 -32.50
CA PRO A 39 -11.73 19.90 -32.48
C PRO A 39 -11.25 18.93 -31.37
N VAL A 40 -10.01 18.46 -31.56
CA VAL A 40 -9.40 17.51 -30.64
C VAL A 40 -9.28 18.08 -29.22
N ASN A 41 -9.65 17.26 -28.21
CA ASN A 41 -9.44 17.58 -26.80
C ASN A 41 -8.28 16.73 -26.25
N ILE A 42 -7.20 17.40 -25.86
CA ILE A 42 -6.02 16.72 -25.30
C ILE A 42 -6.36 15.93 -24.04
N ARG A 43 -7.28 16.40 -23.21
CA ARG A 43 -7.70 15.69 -21.99
C ARG A 43 -8.37 14.35 -22.30
N THR A 44 -9.13 14.27 -23.37
CA THR A 44 -9.78 13.03 -23.84
C THR A 44 -8.73 12.03 -24.33
N ILE A 45 -7.79 12.48 -25.17
CA ILE A 45 -6.68 11.62 -25.62
C ILE A 45 -5.91 11.10 -24.40
N GLU A 46 -5.53 11.99 -23.47
CA GLU A 46 -4.77 11.64 -22.28
C GLU A 46 -5.52 10.61 -21.44
N ARG A 47 -6.81 10.82 -21.13
CA ARG A 47 -7.62 9.91 -20.35
C ARG A 47 -7.62 8.50 -20.94
N TYR A 48 -7.94 8.37 -22.22
CA TYR A 48 -8.08 7.04 -22.83
C TYR A 48 -6.73 6.35 -23.09
N LEU A 49 -5.65 7.07 -23.32
CA LEU A 49 -4.31 6.50 -23.35
C LEU A 49 -3.84 6.03 -21.97
N LEU A 50 -4.19 6.76 -20.92
CA LEU A 50 -3.88 6.37 -19.55
C LEU A 50 -4.70 5.14 -19.13
N LEU A 51 -6.00 5.09 -19.44
CA LEU A 51 -6.85 3.91 -19.21
C LEU A 51 -6.34 2.68 -19.99
N ALA A 52 -5.86 2.86 -21.20
CA ALA A 52 -5.20 1.80 -21.94
C ALA A 52 -3.93 1.31 -21.22
N GLY A 53 -3.12 2.23 -20.67
CA GLY A 53 -1.93 1.92 -19.88
C GLY A 53 -2.21 1.26 -18.52
N ASP A 54 -3.44 1.36 -18.01
CA ASP A 54 -3.88 0.69 -16.78
C ASP A 54 -4.22 -0.80 -17.00
N LEU A 55 -4.35 -1.24 -18.27
CA LEU A 55 -4.51 -2.65 -18.60
C LEU A 55 -3.24 -3.43 -18.19
N PRO A 56 -3.40 -4.58 -17.51
CA PRO A 56 -2.28 -5.32 -16.96
C PRO A 56 -1.22 -5.71 -18.00
N GLY A 57 0.04 -5.44 -17.65
CA GLY A 57 1.19 -5.83 -18.46
C GLY A 57 1.43 -4.99 -19.71
N LEU A 58 0.69 -3.91 -19.93
CA LEU A 58 0.86 -3.05 -21.11
C LEU A 58 1.57 -1.74 -20.74
N LYS A 59 2.53 -1.35 -21.57
CA LYS A 59 3.18 -0.03 -21.53
C LYS A 59 3.08 0.62 -22.91
N PHE A 60 2.66 1.87 -22.93
CA PHE A 60 2.42 2.61 -24.18
C PHE A 60 3.42 3.73 -24.38
N LYS A 61 3.84 3.89 -25.64
CA LYS A 61 4.41 5.11 -26.18
C LYS A 61 3.50 5.59 -27.30
N ASN A 62 3.28 6.88 -27.41
CA ASN A 62 2.40 7.45 -28.43
C ASN A 62 3.09 8.60 -29.15
N SER A 63 2.76 8.77 -30.44
CA SER A 63 3.17 9.89 -31.27
C SER A 63 2.02 10.30 -32.16
N ILE A 64 2.01 11.59 -32.54
CA ILE A 64 0.99 12.14 -33.45
C ILE A 64 1.69 12.47 -34.76
N LYS A 65 1.14 11.97 -35.89
CA LYS A 65 1.62 12.23 -37.24
C LYS A 65 0.56 12.99 -38.01
N PRO A 66 0.93 13.98 -38.88
CA PRO A 66 -0.01 14.60 -39.79
C PRO A 66 -0.64 13.57 -40.75
N HIS A 67 -1.91 13.73 -41.06
CA HIS A 67 -2.56 12.88 -42.04
C HIS A 67 -2.07 13.30 -43.47
N PRO A 68 -1.67 12.35 -44.34
CA PRO A 68 -0.99 12.66 -45.60
C PRO A 68 -1.86 13.43 -46.60
N SER A 69 -3.20 13.38 -46.52
CA SER A 69 -4.10 13.95 -47.50
C SER A 69 -5.21 14.86 -46.95
N LYS A 70 -5.39 14.92 -45.60
CA LYS A 70 -6.47 15.70 -44.97
C LYS A 70 -5.87 16.82 -44.10
N VAL A 71 -6.19 18.07 -44.47
CA VAL A 71 -5.76 19.25 -43.69
C VAL A 71 -6.43 19.28 -42.34
N GLY A 72 -5.65 19.51 -41.26
CA GLY A 72 -6.14 19.52 -39.89
C GLY A 72 -6.29 18.13 -39.26
N ALA A 73 -6.26 17.06 -40.05
CA ALA A 73 -6.32 15.69 -39.54
C ALA A 73 -4.96 15.18 -39.08
N ALA A 74 -4.95 14.41 -38.04
CA ALA A 74 -3.77 13.69 -37.49
C ALA A 74 -4.06 12.21 -37.25
N ILE A 75 -3.01 11.42 -37.28
CA ILE A 75 -3.02 10.00 -36.94
C ILE A 75 -2.30 9.85 -35.60
N LEU A 76 -2.98 9.25 -34.60
CA LEU A 76 -2.36 8.86 -33.34
C LEU A 76 -1.78 7.45 -33.45
N VAL A 77 -0.46 7.33 -33.43
CA VAL A 77 0.27 6.06 -33.51
C VAL A 77 0.63 5.62 -32.10
N VAL A 78 0.27 4.39 -31.74
CA VAL A 78 0.50 3.82 -30.43
C VAL A 78 1.46 2.63 -30.53
N GLU A 79 2.59 2.70 -29.83
CA GLU A 79 3.53 1.59 -29.66
C GLU A 79 3.31 0.94 -28.30
N VAL A 80 3.38 -0.37 -28.24
CA VAL A 80 3.10 -1.14 -27.03
C VAL A 80 4.23 -2.10 -26.72
N THR A 81 4.63 -2.11 -25.46
CA THR A 81 5.50 -3.15 -24.87
C THR A 81 4.68 -3.99 -23.90
N GLN A 82 4.72 -5.30 -24.06
CA GLN A 82 4.05 -6.25 -23.17
C GLN A 82 5.04 -6.79 -22.14
N LYS A 83 4.60 -6.83 -20.88
CA LYS A 83 5.30 -7.48 -19.78
C LYS A 83 4.38 -8.52 -19.14
N PRO A 84 4.47 -9.80 -19.53
CA PRO A 84 3.55 -10.83 -19.06
C PRO A 84 3.78 -11.19 -17.58
N VAL A 85 5.00 -11.02 -17.08
CA VAL A 85 5.36 -11.36 -15.70
C VAL A 85 6.17 -10.23 -15.07
N ASP A 86 5.78 -9.83 -13.85
CA ASP A 86 6.56 -8.97 -12.97
C ASP A 86 6.97 -9.76 -11.73
N PHE A 87 8.25 -9.67 -11.35
CA PHE A 87 8.78 -10.29 -10.14
C PHE A 87 9.35 -9.23 -9.21
N PHE A 88 9.07 -9.39 -7.92
CA PHE A 88 9.62 -8.56 -6.86
C PHE A 88 10.09 -9.42 -5.69
N ALA A 89 11.26 -9.11 -5.15
CA ALA A 89 11.78 -9.72 -3.93
C ALA A 89 12.34 -8.66 -2.98
N ARG A 90 12.23 -8.91 -1.68
CA ARG A 90 12.78 -8.07 -0.61
C ARG A 90 13.29 -8.93 0.52
N VAL A 91 14.41 -8.52 1.11
CA VAL A 91 14.93 -9.04 2.38
C VAL A 91 15.23 -7.85 3.28
N ASP A 92 14.86 -7.94 4.55
CA ASP A 92 15.12 -6.89 5.53
C ASP A 92 15.21 -7.43 6.97
N ASN A 93 15.74 -6.61 7.87
CA ASN A 93 15.84 -6.92 9.30
C ASN A 93 14.88 -6.09 10.15
N ARG A 94 13.68 -5.82 9.62
CA ARG A 94 12.65 -5.01 10.28
C ARG A 94 11.64 -5.84 11.09
N GLY A 95 11.81 -7.15 11.16
CA GLY A 95 10.98 -8.02 11.96
C GLY A 95 11.21 -7.86 13.48
N THR A 96 10.34 -8.49 14.27
CA THR A 96 10.45 -8.49 15.74
C THR A 96 11.27 -9.67 16.23
N PRO A 97 11.83 -9.63 17.45
CA PRO A 97 12.46 -10.81 18.07
C PRO A 97 11.52 -12.03 18.16
N ALA A 98 10.23 -11.78 18.32
CA ALA A 98 9.21 -12.83 18.43
C ALA A 98 8.81 -13.46 17.11
N GLN A 99 8.75 -12.65 16.03
CA GLN A 99 8.29 -13.09 14.70
C GLN A 99 9.44 -13.30 13.70
N GLY A 100 10.69 -13.20 14.17
CA GLY A 100 11.90 -13.30 13.38
C GLY A 100 12.42 -11.93 12.92
N PRO A 101 13.63 -11.54 13.35
CA PRO A 101 14.20 -10.24 13.02
C PRO A 101 14.53 -10.08 11.53
N LEU A 102 14.82 -11.18 10.82
CA LEU A 102 15.12 -11.19 9.41
C LEU A 102 13.93 -11.74 8.62
N GLU A 103 13.40 -10.91 7.72
CA GLU A 103 12.20 -11.20 6.95
C GLU A 103 12.48 -11.21 5.45
N TYR A 104 11.66 -11.97 4.71
CA TYR A 104 11.64 -11.95 3.26
C TYR A 104 10.22 -11.65 2.75
N LEU A 105 10.15 -11.13 1.54
CA LEU A 105 8.91 -11.03 0.76
C LEU A 105 9.25 -11.28 -0.71
N THR A 106 8.46 -12.12 -1.35
CA THR A 106 8.50 -12.32 -2.80
C THR A 106 7.10 -12.17 -3.37
N SER A 107 6.97 -11.57 -4.54
CA SER A 107 5.71 -11.52 -5.27
C SER A 107 5.92 -11.67 -6.77
N THR A 108 5.03 -12.42 -7.40
CA THR A 108 5.00 -12.61 -8.85
C THR A 108 3.64 -12.19 -9.36
N THR A 109 3.61 -11.29 -10.33
CA THR A 109 2.38 -10.87 -11.01
C THR A 109 2.36 -11.43 -12.41
N PHE A 110 1.32 -12.18 -12.72
CA PHE A 110 1.00 -12.67 -14.04
C PHE A 110 -0.03 -11.73 -14.68
N ASN A 111 0.33 -11.13 -15.79
CA ASN A 111 -0.51 -10.17 -16.50
C ASN A 111 -1.17 -10.84 -17.69
N ASN A 112 -2.50 -10.76 -17.77
CA ASN A 112 -3.31 -11.31 -18.86
C ASN A 112 -3.10 -12.82 -19.12
N LEU A 113 -3.01 -13.61 -18.04
CA LEU A 113 -2.77 -15.04 -18.10
C LEU A 113 -3.93 -15.79 -18.76
N PHE A 114 -5.16 -15.36 -18.50
CA PHE A 114 -6.40 -15.98 -19.00
C PHE A 114 -7.01 -15.22 -20.19
N GLY A 115 -6.39 -14.12 -20.64
CA GLY A 115 -6.88 -13.31 -21.76
C GLY A 115 -8.04 -12.38 -21.42
N GLY A 116 -8.34 -12.18 -20.14
CA GLY A 116 -9.45 -11.36 -19.65
C GLY A 116 -9.04 -9.96 -19.16
N HIS A 117 -7.83 -9.48 -19.51
CA HIS A 117 -7.29 -8.20 -19.07
C HIS A 117 -7.11 -8.13 -17.55
N GLU A 118 -6.70 -9.23 -16.99
CA GLU A 118 -6.51 -9.42 -15.55
C GLU A 118 -5.04 -9.42 -15.15
N ALA A 119 -4.78 -9.19 -13.85
CA ALA A 119 -3.52 -9.47 -13.20
C ALA A 119 -3.76 -10.36 -11.98
N LEU A 120 -2.97 -11.43 -11.87
CA LEU A 120 -2.92 -12.30 -10.70
C LEU A 120 -1.55 -12.14 -10.04
N THR A 121 -1.54 -11.60 -8.82
CA THR A 121 -0.33 -11.46 -8.01
C THR A 121 -0.33 -12.49 -6.90
N LEU A 122 0.69 -13.34 -6.86
CA LEU A 122 0.95 -14.27 -5.76
C LEU A 122 2.09 -13.72 -4.90
N THR A 123 1.88 -13.67 -3.59
CA THR A 123 2.85 -13.15 -2.62
C THR A 123 3.15 -14.20 -1.57
N ALA A 124 4.42 -14.37 -1.23
CA ALA A 124 4.89 -15.10 -0.07
C ALA A 124 5.81 -14.18 0.76
N ALA A 125 5.56 -14.11 2.06
CA ALA A 125 6.38 -13.34 2.99
C ALA A 125 6.49 -14.08 4.32
N GLY A 126 7.54 -13.79 5.09
CA GLY A 126 7.71 -14.39 6.41
C GLY A 126 9.10 -14.19 6.96
N ALA A 127 9.35 -14.83 8.10
CA ALA A 127 10.65 -14.90 8.70
C ALA A 127 11.49 -16.02 8.07
N PHE A 128 12.82 -15.86 8.07
CA PHE A 128 13.73 -16.95 7.65
C PHE A 128 13.66 -18.16 8.59
N LYS A 129 13.31 -17.94 9.86
CA LYS A 129 12.84 -19.02 10.73
C LYS A 129 11.35 -19.26 10.43
N THR A 130 11.07 -20.10 9.45
CA THR A 130 9.76 -20.32 8.86
C THR A 130 8.64 -20.68 9.83
N ARG A 131 8.99 -21.19 11.02
CA ARG A 131 8.05 -21.48 12.11
C ARG A 131 7.48 -20.19 12.73
N GLU A 132 8.29 -19.10 12.80
CA GLU A 132 7.91 -17.89 13.53
C GLU A 132 6.85 -17.08 12.84
N LEU A 133 6.94 -16.91 11.49
CA LEU A 133 5.97 -16.15 10.69
C LEU A 133 5.97 -16.63 9.25
N GLN A 134 4.80 -16.92 8.71
CA GLN A 134 4.56 -17.14 7.28
C GLN A 134 3.26 -16.45 6.85
N TYR A 135 3.28 -15.86 5.67
CA TYR A 135 2.16 -15.16 5.05
C TYR A 135 2.12 -15.44 3.55
N TYR A 136 0.94 -15.79 3.07
CA TYR A 136 0.66 -16.03 1.66
C TYR A 136 -0.54 -15.20 1.23
N ALA A 137 -0.48 -14.61 0.02
CA ALA A 137 -1.61 -13.87 -0.52
C ALA A 137 -1.74 -14.09 -2.03
N ALA A 138 -2.99 -14.05 -2.49
CA ALA A 138 -3.36 -13.99 -3.89
C ALA A 138 -4.22 -12.73 -4.11
N ASN A 139 -3.81 -11.90 -5.07
CA ASN A 139 -4.56 -10.71 -5.46
C ASN A 139 -4.93 -10.83 -6.94
N TYR A 140 -6.21 -10.77 -7.24
CA TYR A 140 -6.76 -10.75 -8.57
C TYR A 140 -7.36 -9.38 -8.87
N ARG A 141 -7.08 -8.84 -10.04
CA ARG A 141 -7.76 -7.65 -10.56
C ARG A 141 -8.07 -7.84 -12.04
N GLN A 142 -9.22 -7.35 -12.50
CA GLN A 142 -9.65 -7.42 -13.87
C GLN A 142 -10.32 -6.12 -14.29
N VAL A 143 -9.88 -5.52 -15.37
CA VAL A 143 -10.55 -4.36 -15.96
C VAL A 143 -11.77 -4.84 -16.73
N LEU A 144 -12.96 -4.36 -16.35
CA LEU A 144 -14.24 -4.83 -16.88
C LEU A 144 -14.75 -3.97 -18.05
N THR A 145 -14.42 -2.67 -18.03
CA THR A 145 -14.96 -1.73 -19.03
C THR A 145 -13.89 -0.77 -19.54
N GLY A 146 -14.10 -0.22 -20.73
CA GLY A 146 -13.24 0.82 -21.32
C GLY A 146 -13.17 2.12 -20.50
N GLU A 147 -14.12 2.38 -19.60
CA GLU A 147 -14.03 3.50 -18.65
C GLU A 147 -13.20 3.17 -17.39
N GLY A 148 -12.61 1.97 -17.32
CA GLY A 148 -11.69 1.57 -16.25
C GLY A 148 -12.36 0.98 -15.02
N LEU A 149 -13.66 0.63 -15.06
CA LEU A 149 -14.25 -0.14 -13.97
C LEU A 149 -13.47 -1.45 -13.78
N THR A 150 -12.97 -1.68 -12.58
CA THR A 150 -12.10 -2.80 -12.27
C THR A 150 -12.71 -3.62 -11.14
N TYR A 151 -12.86 -4.92 -11.34
CA TYR A 151 -13.12 -5.89 -10.28
C TYR A 151 -11.81 -6.29 -9.61
N PHE A 152 -11.83 -6.47 -8.30
CA PHE A 152 -10.70 -7.03 -7.56
C PHE A 152 -11.15 -8.00 -6.48
N ALA A 153 -10.30 -8.96 -6.19
CA ALA A 153 -10.44 -9.88 -5.08
C ALA A 153 -9.06 -10.18 -4.49
N THR A 154 -9.00 -10.26 -3.17
CA THR A 154 -7.79 -10.61 -2.42
C THR A 154 -8.13 -11.72 -1.44
N ALA A 155 -7.24 -12.70 -1.31
CA ALA A 155 -7.27 -13.66 -0.22
C ALA A 155 -5.87 -13.80 0.36
N SER A 156 -5.76 -13.85 1.70
CA SER A 156 -4.49 -14.07 2.37
C SER A 156 -4.63 -14.98 3.57
N TYR A 157 -3.55 -15.68 3.87
CA TYR A 157 -3.44 -16.56 5.02
C TYR A 157 -2.07 -16.37 5.67
N GLY A 158 -2.09 -16.07 6.97
CA GLY A 158 -0.91 -15.93 7.79
C GLY A 158 -0.94 -16.91 8.96
N PHE A 159 0.21 -17.41 9.36
CA PHE A 159 0.37 -18.19 10.56
C PHE A 159 1.75 -17.99 11.14
N GLY A 160 1.88 -18.20 12.43
CA GLY A 160 3.15 -18.09 13.13
C GLY A 160 3.13 -18.74 14.50
N HIS A 161 4.34 -19.07 14.94
CA HIS A 161 4.64 -19.54 16.27
C HIS A 161 5.79 -18.68 16.80
N PRO A 162 5.47 -17.58 17.48
CA PRO A 162 6.48 -16.64 17.97
C PRO A 162 7.55 -17.32 18.82
N GLY A 163 8.82 -16.93 18.59
CA GLY A 163 10.01 -17.63 19.13
C GLY A 163 10.67 -16.92 20.30
N THR A 164 9.96 -16.10 21.10
CA THR A 164 10.49 -15.63 22.41
C THR A 164 10.22 -16.68 23.49
N GLU A 165 11.11 -16.75 24.48
CA GLU A 165 11.05 -17.75 25.54
C GLU A 165 9.68 -17.81 26.24
N GLU A 166 9.09 -16.64 26.53
CA GLU A 166 7.78 -16.53 27.18
C GLU A 166 6.66 -17.10 26.32
N LEU A 167 6.72 -16.87 24.99
CA LEU A 167 5.71 -17.35 24.04
C LEU A 167 5.92 -18.81 23.64
N GLU A 168 7.15 -19.29 23.66
CA GLU A 168 7.47 -20.71 23.47
C GLU A 168 6.96 -21.55 24.64
N ILE A 169 7.13 -21.09 25.90
CA ILE A 169 6.57 -21.73 27.10
C ILE A 169 5.05 -21.85 27.01
N LEU A 170 4.38 -20.79 26.52
CA LEU A 170 2.93 -20.78 26.33
C LEU A 170 2.50 -21.57 25.08
N ASN A 171 3.43 -22.05 24.25
CA ASN A 171 3.17 -22.65 22.95
C ASN A 171 2.20 -21.81 22.09
N TYR A 172 2.37 -20.48 22.14
CA TYR A 172 1.48 -19.53 21.49
C TYR A 172 1.55 -19.63 19.96
N ARG A 173 0.39 -19.73 19.31
CA ARG A 173 0.28 -19.80 17.84
C ARG A 173 -0.75 -18.81 17.35
N THR A 174 -0.50 -18.26 16.16
CA THR A 174 -1.43 -17.37 15.47
C THR A 174 -1.85 -17.94 14.11
N ARG A 175 -3.09 -17.72 13.74
CA ARG A 175 -3.62 -17.98 12.38
C ARG A 175 -4.54 -16.85 12.00
N SER A 176 -4.33 -16.30 10.83
CA SER A 176 -5.14 -15.21 10.29
C SER A 176 -5.54 -15.53 8.86
N PHE A 177 -6.82 -15.39 8.56
CA PHE A 177 -7.35 -15.45 7.21
C PHE A 177 -8.07 -14.14 6.92
N TYR A 178 -7.72 -13.50 5.81
CA TYR A 178 -8.38 -12.30 5.33
C TYR A 178 -8.77 -12.49 3.86
N ALA A 179 -9.98 -12.06 3.51
CA ALA A 179 -10.41 -11.97 2.13
C ALA A 179 -11.21 -10.68 1.90
N GLU A 180 -11.10 -10.12 0.71
CA GLU A 180 -11.93 -9.00 0.27
C GLU A 180 -12.25 -9.12 -1.21
N THR A 181 -13.37 -8.53 -1.62
CA THR A 181 -13.78 -8.41 -3.02
C THR A 181 -14.54 -7.11 -3.23
N GLY A 182 -14.38 -6.51 -4.40
CA GLY A 182 -15.00 -5.22 -4.66
C GLY A 182 -14.83 -4.71 -6.08
N LEU A 183 -15.30 -3.50 -6.27
CA LEU A 183 -15.20 -2.75 -7.52
C LEU A 183 -14.45 -1.45 -7.27
N SER A 184 -13.68 -1.02 -8.24
CA SER A 184 -12.91 0.21 -8.26
C SER A 184 -13.18 0.98 -9.54
N TYR A 185 -13.33 2.31 -9.45
CA TYR A 185 -13.60 3.15 -10.61
C TYR A 185 -12.73 4.42 -10.60
N PRO A 186 -11.99 4.70 -11.70
CA PRO A 186 -11.18 5.90 -11.84
C PRO A 186 -12.07 7.10 -12.25
N VAL A 187 -12.57 7.84 -11.26
CA VAL A 187 -13.42 9.02 -11.45
C VAL A 187 -12.67 10.10 -12.23
N ILE A 188 -11.41 10.36 -11.85
CA ILE A 188 -10.49 11.23 -12.57
C ILE A 188 -9.27 10.41 -12.95
N ARG A 189 -8.90 10.45 -14.23
CA ARG A 189 -7.70 9.81 -14.76
C ARG A 189 -7.00 10.76 -15.72
N ALA A 190 -5.96 11.43 -15.23
CA ALA A 190 -5.15 12.40 -15.96
C ALA A 190 -3.69 12.26 -15.53
N ARG A 191 -2.76 12.88 -16.25
CA ARG A 191 -1.34 12.81 -15.95
C ARG A 191 -0.98 13.44 -14.59
N GLU A 192 -1.60 14.60 -14.30
CA GLU A 192 -1.27 15.39 -13.11
C GLU A 192 -2.18 15.16 -11.92
N ARG A 193 -3.33 14.48 -12.11
CA ARG A 193 -4.29 14.23 -11.04
C ARG A 193 -5.12 12.99 -11.30
N ASN A 194 -5.28 12.21 -10.27
CA ASN A 194 -6.09 10.99 -10.32
C ASN A 194 -7.00 10.93 -9.10
N LEU A 195 -8.19 10.36 -9.28
CA LEU A 195 -9.13 10.06 -8.22
C LEU A 195 -9.76 8.70 -8.50
N ASN A 196 -9.54 7.76 -7.60
CA ASN A 196 -10.10 6.43 -7.67
C ASN A 196 -11.00 6.18 -6.46
N VAL A 197 -12.19 5.62 -6.67
CA VAL A 197 -13.14 5.26 -5.62
C VAL A 197 -13.41 3.77 -5.71
N SER A 198 -13.37 3.09 -4.56
CA SER A 198 -13.64 1.65 -4.49
C SER A 198 -14.66 1.34 -3.39
N GLY A 199 -15.54 0.39 -3.66
CA GLY A 199 -16.43 -0.22 -2.68
C GLY A 199 -16.15 -1.71 -2.59
N LEU A 200 -16.04 -2.24 -1.37
CA LEU A 200 -15.70 -3.63 -1.15
C LEU A 200 -16.38 -4.23 0.08
N TRP A 201 -16.45 -5.54 0.05
CA TRP A 201 -16.81 -6.39 1.19
C TRP A 201 -15.58 -7.15 1.68
N PHE A 202 -15.43 -7.32 3.00
CA PHE A 202 -14.33 -8.06 3.59
C PHE A 202 -14.76 -9.12 4.60
N TRP A 203 -13.89 -10.13 4.76
CA TRP A 203 -13.94 -11.18 5.78
C TRP A 203 -12.59 -11.26 6.47
N SER A 204 -12.58 -11.31 7.81
CA SER A 204 -11.41 -11.61 8.60
C SER A 204 -11.73 -12.70 9.62
N ASN A 205 -10.80 -13.63 9.80
CA ASN A 205 -10.85 -14.67 10.83
C ASN A 205 -9.46 -14.77 11.46
N ASP A 206 -9.34 -14.31 12.69
CA ASP A 206 -8.08 -14.24 13.41
C ASP A 206 -8.14 -15.10 14.66
N ARG A 207 -7.12 -15.94 14.88
CA ARG A 207 -7.03 -16.85 16.02
C ARG A 207 -5.68 -16.70 16.71
N GLY A 208 -5.73 -16.57 18.05
CA GLY A 208 -4.60 -16.77 18.94
C GLY A 208 -4.86 -18.05 19.75
N ILE A 209 -3.94 -19.00 19.75
CA ILE A 209 -4.12 -20.32 20.35
C ILE A 209 -2.98 -20.53 21.36
N PHE A 210 -3.35 -20.87 22.58
CA PHE A 210 -2.42 -21.27 23.64
C PHE A 210 -2.54 -22.78 23.85
N PHE A 211 -1.41 -23.46 24.04
CA PHE A 211 -1.35 -24.89 24.31
C PHE A 211 -0.54 -25.12 25.61
N ASP A 212 -0.69 -26.30 26.16
CA ASP A 212 0.09 -26.82 27.28
C ASP A 212 -0.12 -26.10 28.62
N LEU A 213 -1.23 -25.38 28.79
CA LEU A 213 -1.66 -24.92 30.09
C LEU A 213 -2.69 -25.91 30.70
N PRO A 214 -2.71 -26.12 32.05
CA PRO A 214 -3.47 -27.20 32.69
C PRO A 214 -4.97 -27.21 32.41
N ASP A 215 -5.59 -26.09 32.09
CA ASP A 215 -7.03 -25.94 31.90
C ASP A 215 -7.43 -25.61 30.46
N ASP A 216 -6.62 -25.98 29.45
CA ASP A 216 -6.85 -25.69 28.02
C ASP A 216 -7.22 -24.21 27.80
N PRO A 217 -6.25 -23.28 27.88
CA PRO A 217 -6.53 -21.85 28.01
C PRO A 217 -7.35 -21.37 26.84
N PRO A 218 -8.25 -20.40 27.05
CA PRO A 218 -9.11 -19.90 26.03
C PRO A 218 -8.28 -19.33 24.87
N SER A 219 -8.49 -19.85 23.67
CA SER A 219 -7.97 -19.23 22.47
C SER A 219 -8.80 -18.00 22.11
N THR A 220 -8.17 -16.95 21.56
CA THR A 220 -8.92 -15.84 20.99
C THR A 220 -9.38 -16.18 19.58
N HIS A 221 -10.60 -15.77 19.22
CA HIS A 221 -11.16 -16.00 17.89
C HIS A 221 -12.05 -14.85 17.45
N ASP A 222 -11.49 -13.97 16.65
CA ASP A 222 -12.22 -12.88 16.02
C ASP A 222 -12.68 -13.28 14.61
N ARG A 223 -13.95 -13.10 14.33
CA ARG A 223 -14.52 -13.23 12.99
C ARG A 223 -15.22 -11.92 12.65
N MET A 224 -14.67 -11.18 11.72
CA MET A 224 -15.23 -9.90 11.27
C MET A 224 -15.71 -9.96 9.84
N ARG A 225 -16.77 -9.26 9.59
CA ARG A 225 -17.42 -9.08 8.29
C ARG A 225 -17.79 -7.61 8.15
N GLY A 226 -17.65 -7.06 6.97
CA GLY A 226 -17.99 -5.66 6.80
C GLY A 226 -17.77 -5.12 5.41
N MET A 227 -18.02 -3.84 5.28
CA MET A 227 -17.85 -3.08 4.05
C MET A 227 -16.80 -2.00 4.24
N ARG A 228 -16.09 -1.67 3.16
CA ARG A 228 -15.19 -0.50 3.11
C ARG A 228 -15.45 0.31 1.86
N VAL A 229 -15.35 1.62 2.02
CA VAL A 229 -15.25 2.56 0.90
C VAL A 229 -13.86 3.15 0.94
N ARG A 230 -13.12 3.08 -0.17
CA ARG A 230 -11.77 3.62 -0.31
C ARG A 230 -11.77 4.74 -1.34
N VAL A 231 -11.08 5.84 -1.03
CA VAL A 231 -10.83 6.94 -1.94
C VAL A 231 -9.32 7.13 -2.02
N GLN A 232 -8.78 7.04 -3.21
CA GLN A 232 -7.36 7.30 -3.50
C GLN A 232 -7.27 8.50 -4.44
N ALA A 233 -6.49 9.49 -4.08
CA ALA A 233 -6.21 10.61 -4.96
C ALA A 233 -4.73 10.94 -4.96
N ASP A 234 -4.23 11.34 -6.11
CA ASP A 234 -2.90 11.93 -6.24
C ASP A 234 -2.96 13.15 -7.16
N SER A 235 -2.06 14.09 -6.90
CA SER A 235 -1.91 15.27 -7.74
C SER A 235 -0.48 15.80 -7.72
N ALA A 236 -0.03 16.26 -8.89
CA ALA A 236 1.16 17.12 -9.02
C ALA A 236 0.73 18.58 -9.04
N ASP A 237 1.51 19.45 -8.42
CA ASP A 237 1.26 20.90 -8.40
C ASP A 237 2.32 21.69 -9.19
N ALA A 238 2.03 22.96 -9.45
CA ALA A 238 2.88 23.85 -10.24
C ALA A 238 4.29 24.11 -9.66
N VAL A 239 4.51 23.79 -8.38
CA VAL A 239 5.82 23.91 -7.71
C VAL A 239 6.56 22.58 -7.61
N GLY A 240 6.13 21.57 -8.38
CA GLY A 240 6.72 20.24 -8.46
C GLY A 240 6.43 19.35 -7.23
N GLY A 241 5.44 19.72 -6.41
CA GLY A 241 4.99 18.90 -5.30
C GLY A 241 4.09 17.76 -5.76
N ILE A 242 4.30 16.57 -5.21
CA ILE A 242 3.44 15.39 -5.40
C ILE A 242 2.66 15.17 -4.11
N ASN A 243 1.34 15.22 -4.23
CA ASN A 243 0.41 15.04 -3.11
C ASN A 243 -0.32 13.72 -3.28
N GLN A 244 -0.50 12.98 -2.19
CA GLN A 244 -1.26 11.74 -2.17
C GLN A 244 -2.25 11.77 -1.01
N LEU A 245 -3.45 11.26 -1.25
CA LEU A 245 -4.50 11.05 -0.27
C LEU A 245 -5.00 9.61 -0.39
N TYR A 246 -5.11 8.96 0.74
CA TYR A 246 -5.78 7.67 0.87
C TYR A 246 -6.75 7.74 2.05
N PHE A 247 -8.03 7.58 1.78
CA PHE A 247 -9.10 7.60 2.78
C PHE A 247 -9.84 6.27 2.76
N VAL A 248 -10.17 5.74 3.95
CA VAL A 248 -10.99 4.54 4.11
C VAL A 248 -12.05 4.78 5.17
N PHE A 249 -13.30 4.53 4.81
CA PHE A 249 -14.37 4.31 5.77
C PHE A 249 -14.63 2.81 5.89
N SER A 250 -14.64 2.29 7.10
CA SER A 250 -14.90 0.88 7.39
C SER A 250 -16.11 0.74 8.31
N GLN A 251 -17.02 -0.16 7.95
CA GLN A 251 -18.19 -0.53 8.73
C GLN A 251 -18.24 -2.05 8.91
N GLY A 252 -18.07 -2.49 10.14
CA GLY A 252 -18.33 -3.87 10.53
C GLY A 252 -19.81 -4.18 10.61
N VAL A 253 -20.19 -5.43 10.41
CA VAL A 253 -21.58 -5.89 10.49
C VAL A 253 -21.74 -7.10 11.40
N ARG A 254 -22.85 -7.18 12.10
CA ARG A 254 -23.27 -8.39 12.83
C ARG A 254 -23.84 -9.42 11.88
N GLY A 255 -23.71 -10.68 12.23
CA GLY A 255 -24.24 -11.77 11.43
C GLY A 255 -23.22 -12.34 10.44
N LEU A 256 -23.65 -13.15 9.48
CA LEU A 256 -22.79 -13.84 8.50
C LEU A 256 -21.62 -14.62 9.13
N GLY A 257 -21.82 -15.14 10.35
CA GLY A 257 -20.80 -15.86 11.10
C GLY A 257 -19.77 -14.95 11.81
N ALA A 258 -20.03 -13.65 11.94
CA ALA A 258 -19.21 -12.75 12.75
C ALA A 258 -19.27 -13.10 14.24
N THR A 259 -18.20 -12.84 14.97
CA THR A 259 -18.14 -12.93 16.43
C THR A 259 -19.24 -12.03 17.04
N GLN A 260 -19.85 -12.45 18.13
CA GLN A 260 -20.81 -11.61 18.84
C GLN A 260 -20.08 -10.63 19.76
N ASN A 261 -20.60 -9.41 19.90
CA ASN A 261 -20.04 -8.45 20.85
C ASN A 261 -20.14 -8.99 22.27
N GLY A 262 -19.02 -8.90 23.03
CA GLY A 262 -18.93 -9.45 24.38
C GLY A 262 -18.74 -10.98 24.45
N GLN A 263 -18.44 -11.63 23.33
CA GLN A 263 -18.10 -13.06 23.33
C GLN A 263 -16.81 -13.31 24.09
N GLU A 264 -16.76 -14.36 24.92
CA GLU A 264 -15.65 -14.70 25.80
C GLU A 264 -14.30 -14.83 25.08
N LEU A 265 -14.30 -15.40 23.88
CA LEU A 265 -13.11 -15.61 23.06
C LEU A 265 -12.73 -14.42 22.15
N ALA A 266 -13.36 -13.25 22.31
CA ALA A 266 -12.97 -12.07 21.56
C ALA A 266 -11.56 -11.61 21.99
N SER A 267 -10.73 -11.16 21.04
CA SER A 267 -9.36 -10.67 21.32
C SER A 267 -9.33 -9.47 22.28
N ARG A 268 -10.44 -8.73 22.37
CA ARG A 268 -10.68 -7.63 23.34
C ARG A 268 -12.12 -7.72 23.85
N ALA A 269 -12.31 -7.81 25.17
CA ALA A 269 -13.61 -7.98 25.81
C ALA A 269 -14.63 -6.89 25.42
N ASN A 270 -14.17 -5.64 25.26
CA ASN A 270 -15.00 -4.49 24.86
C ASN A 270 -14.98 -4.23 23.34
N GLY A 271 -14.22 -5.02 22.57
CA GLY A 271 -14.14 -4.87 21.11
C GLY A 271 -15.46 -5.20 20.42
N ARG A 272 -15.80 -4.45 19.39
CA ARG A 272 -17.06 -4.58 18.65
C ARG A 272 -16.83 -5.02 17.23
N VAL A 273 -17.66 -5.95 16.75
CA VAL A 273 -17.66 -6.39 15.34
C VAL A 273 -18.48 -5.47 14.44
N ASP A 274 -19.43 -4.71 15.02
CA ASP A 274 -20.27 -3.72 14.34
C ASP A 274 -19.65 -2.31 14.44
N PHE A 275 -18.34 -2.25 14.37
CA PHE A 275 -17.56 -1.02 14.47
C PHE A 275 -17.73 -0.10 13.25
N SER A 276 -17.49 1.18 13.48
CA SER A 276 -17.28 2.17 12.42
C SER A 276 -15.96 2.88 12.66
N LYS A 277 -15.13 3.02 11.62
CA LYS A 277 -13.88 3.77 11.70
C LYS A 277 -13.54 4.51 10.40
N LEU A 278 -12.79 5.59 10.55
CA LEU A 278 -12.23 6.39 9.47
C LEU A 278 -10.71 6.29 9.53
N GLU A 279 -10.09 6.15 8.37
CA GLU A 279 -8.64 6.18 8.20
C GLU A 279 -8.28 7.18 7.12
N LEU A 280 -7.26 7.99 7.35
CA LEU A 280 -6.78 8.98 6.40
C LEU A 280 -5.25 8.96 6.37
N THR A 281 -4.68 8.79 5.18
CA THR A 281 -3.27 9.01 4.92
C THR A 281 -3.11 10.18 3.97
N LEU A 282 -2.30 11.16 4.34
CA LEU A 282 -1.89 12.27 3.49
C LEU A 282 -0.37 12.25 3.37
N SER A 283 0.13 12.47 2.17
CA SER A 283 1.57 12.70 1.99
C SER A 283 1.84 13.78 0.95
N ARG A 284 2.94 14.52 1.16
CA ARG A 284 3.45 15.50 0.23
C ARG A 284 4.96 15.38 0.13
N LEU A 285 5.43 15.08 -1.07
CA LEU A 285 6.83 15.16 -1.44
C LEU A 285 7.04 16.43 -2.28
N ARG A 286 7.99 17.28 -1.90
CA ARG A 286 8.27 18.52 -2.61
C ARG A 286 9.78 18.76 -2.77
N PRO A 287 10.27 19.10 -3.98
CA PRO A 287 11.60 19.67 -4.15
C PRO A 287 11.73 20.98 -3.35
N LEU A 288 12.85 21.16 -2.67
CA LEU A 288 13.14 22.37 -1.91
C LEU A 288 14.12 23.24 -2.68
N PRO A 289 13.82 24.54 -2.88
CA PRO A 289 14.65 25.43 -3.73
C PRO A 289 15.98 25.83 -3.10
N LEU A 290 16.30 25.31 -1.91
CA LEU A 290 17.53 25.63 -1.17
C LEU A 290 18.78 25.02 -1.81
N LEU A 291 18.66 23.81 -2.35
CA LEU A 291 19.77 23.06 -2.95
C LEU A 291 19.21 22.11 -4.02
N PRO A 292 19.82 22.06 -5.24
CA PRO A 292 19.46 21.05 -6.23
C PRO A 292 19.57 19.62 -5.67
N GLY A 293 18.55 18.79 -5.89
CA GLY A 293 18.48 17.43 -5.34
C GLY A 293 17.92 17.34 -3.92
N LEU A 294 17.68 18.49 -3.24
CA LEU A 294 17.06 18.47 -1.93
C LEU A 294 15.53 18.42 -2.04
N SER A 295 14.90 17.53 -1.27
CA SER A 295 13.45 17.42 -1.21
C SER A 295 12.98 17.11 0.22
N GLY A 296 11.75 17.50 0.53
CA GLY A 296 11.08 17.24 1.79
C GLY A 296 9.85 16.37 1.59
N LEU A 297 9.70 15.35 2.41
CA LEU A 297 8.49 14.53 2.52
C LEU A 297 7.84 14.79 3.88
N VAL A 298 6.55 15.06 3.85
CA VAL A 298 5.68 15.04 5.03
C VAL A 298 4.61 13.99 4.78
N ALA A 299 4.38 13.11 5.73
CA ALA A 299 3.28 12.16 5.69
C ALA A 299 2.56 12.15 7.04
N ILE A 300 1.26 12.00 7.00
CA ILE A 300 0.38 11.91 8.16
C ILE A 300 -0.55 10.72 7.96
N TYR A 301 -0.69 9.89 8.98
CA TYR A 301 -1.73 8.86 9.06
C TYR A 301 -2.58 9.14 10.29
N GLY A 302 -3.89 9.00 10.15
CA GLY A 302 -4.84 9.08 11.26
C GLY A 302 -5.89 8.00 11.15
N GLN A 303 -6.21 7.39 12.28
CA GLN A 303 -7.38 6.52 12.46
C GLN A 303 -8.26 7.09 13.55
N TYR A 304 -9.55 7.18 13.28
CA TYR A 304 -10.57 7.53 14.27
C TYR A 304 -11.60 6.41 14.36
N ALA A 305 -11.65 5.75 15.50
CA ALA A 305 -12.62 4.71 15.81
C ALA A 305 -13.80 5.31 16.57
N MET A 306 -15.03 5.00 16.14
CA MET A 306 -16.26 5.44 16.80
C MET A 306 -16.67 4.52 17.95
N THR A 307 -16.10 3.30 17.98
CA THR A 307 -16.35 2.28 19.00
C THR A 307 -15.03 1.53 19.27
N PRO A 308 -14.88 0.88 20.44
CA PRO A 308 -13.73 0.00 20.68
C PRO A 308 -13.62 -1.09 19.63
N LEU A 309 -12.41 -1.31 19.11
CA LEU A 309 -12.13 -2.22 18.01
C LEU A 309 -11.59 -3.56 18.53
N LEU A 310 -11.73 -4.62 17.73
CA LEU A 310 -10.99 -5.87 17.91
C LEU A 310 -9.53 -5.68 17.44
N VAL A 311 -8.61 -6.54 17.90
CA VAL A 311 -7.16 -6.35 17.75
C VAL A 311 -6.72 -6.12 16.30
N SER A 312 -7.28 -6.83 15.33
CA SER A 312 -6.90 -6.72 13.91
C SER A 312 -7.37 -5.42 13.22
N GLU A 313 -8.23 -4.63 13.87
CA GLU A 313 -8.67 -3.32 13.35
C GLU A 313 -8.02 -2.12 14.08
N LEU A 314 -7.17 -2.38 15.07
CA LEU A 314 -6.42 -1.32 15.76
C LEU A 314 -5.41 -0.66 14.81
N CYS A 315 -5.12 0.62 15.02
CA CYS A 315 -3.96 1.25 14.40
C CYS A 315 -2.68 0.90 15.16
N GLY A 316 -1.56 0.77 14.43
CA GLY A 316 -0.30 0.34 15.01
C GLY A 316 0.85 1.28 14.68
N TYR A 317 1.46 1.90 15.69
CA TYR A 317 2.66 2.72 15.56
C TYR A 317 3.92 1.90 15.79
N GLY A 318 4.86 2.05 14.87
CA GLY A 318 6.13 1.32 14.76
C GLY A 318 6.24 0.55 13.45
N GLY A 319 7.45 0.39 12.94
CA GLY A 319 7.73 -0.36 11.72
C GLY A 319 8.41 0.43 10.60
N ARG A 320 7.97 0.22 9.34
CA ARG A 320 8.69 0.76 8.16
C ARG A 320 8.30 2.18 7.77
N LEU A 321 7.07 2.60 8.04
CA LEU A 321 6.56 3.91 7.59
C LEU A 321 6.59 4.94 8.72
N PHE A 322 5.94 4.65 9.83
CA PHE A 322 5.87 5.52 10.98
C PHE A 322 6.49 4.83 12.19
N GLY A 323 7.18 5.60 13.05
CA GLY A 323 7.80 5.05 14.23
C GLY A 323 8.98 4.12 13.92
N ARG A 324 9.84 4.48 12.98
CA ARG A 324 10.92 3.62 12.45
C ARG A 324 11.97 3.19 13.48
N GLY A 325 12.00 3.79 14.66
CA GLY A 325 12.79 3.34 15.81
C GLY A 325 12.16 2.22 16.63
N PHE A 326 10.88 1.91 16.39
CA PHE A 326 10.11 0.92 17.12
C PHE A 326 9.87 -0.35 16.30
N ASP A 327 9.53 -1.45 16.98
CA ASP A 327 9.11 -2.69 16.34
C ASP A 327 7.77 -2.50 15.61
N PRO A 328 7.46 -3.27 14.56
CA PRO A 328 6.19 -3.20 13.86
C PRO A 328 5.01 -3.31 14.83
N SER A 329 4.10 -2.30 14.78
CA SER A 329 2.92 -2.19 15.65
C SER A 329 3.23 -2.37 17.14
N GLN A 330 4.37 -1.82 17.58
CA GLN A 330 4.77 -1.90 19.00
C GLN A 330 3.72 -1.27 19.92
N PHE A 331 3.10 -0.19 19.50
CA PHE A 331 1.97 0.43 20.15
C PHE A 331 0.73 0.29 19.26
N VAL A 332 -0.37 -0.18 19.83
CA VAL A 332 -1.64 -0.32 19.12
C VAL A 332 -2.77 0.35 19.90
N SER A 333 -3.71 0.93 19.19
CA SER A 333 -4.83 1.67 19.79
C SER A 333 -6.06 1.74 18.89
N ASP A 334 -7.19 2.13 19.47
CA ASP A 334 -8.43 2.36 18.70
C ASP A 334 -8.30 3.55 17.75
N SER A 335 -7.71 4.64 18.23
CA SER A 335 -7.49 5.87 17.45
C SER A 335 -6.04 6.31 17.55
N CYS A 336 -5.50 6.84 16.45
CA CYS A 336 -4.14 7.35 16.42
C CYS A 336 -3.97 8.49 15.43
N LEU A 337 -2.92 9.28 15.65
CA LEU A 337 -2.37 10.24 14.70
C LEU A 337 -0.86 10.02 14.61
N GLU A 338 -0.36 9.79 13.42
CA GLU A 338 1.05 9.52 13.16
C GLU A 338 1.58 10.51 12.14
N ALA A 339 2.76 11.05 12.36
CA ALA A 339 3.40 12.00 11.48
C ALA A 339 4.85 11.59 11.19
N LEU A 340 5.23 11.77 9.95
CA LEU A 340 6.57 11.55 9.41
C LEU A 340 7.04 12.83 8.73
N TYR A 341 8.25 13.27 9.08
CA TYR A 341 9.00 14.33 8.40
C TYR A 341 10.30 13.72 7.89
N GLU A 342 10.60 13.83 6.60
CA GLU A 342 11.84 13.32 6.04
C GLU A 342 12.45 14.32 5.06
N LEU A 343 13.71 14.68 5.30
CA LEU A 343 14.54 15.47 4.39
C LEU A 343 15.41 14.52 3.58
N ARG A 344 15.43 14.70 2.25
CA ARG A 344 16.14 13.85 1.28
C ARG A 344 17.09 14.68 0.46
N TYR A 345 18.25 14.13 0.20
CA TYR A 345 19.23 14.72 -0.71
C TYR A 345 19.72 13.70 -1.73
N ASP A 346 19.37 13.91 -2.97
CA ASP A 346 19.83 13.09 -4.10
C ASP A 346 21.25 13.55 -4.49
N ILE A 347 22.23 12.67 -4.26
CA ILE A 347 23.62 12.94 -4.59
C ILE A 347 23.80 12.69 -6.10
N PRO A 348 24.29 13.67 -6.88
CA PRO A 348 24.43 13.55 -8.33
C PRO A 348 25.65 12.71 -8.73
N ILE A 349 25.70 11.45 -8.26
CA ILE A 349 26.72 10.47 -8.66
C ILE A 349 26.23 9.76 -9.90
N GLN A 350 26.98 9.88 -10.99
CA GLN A 350 26.72 9.17 -12.23
C GLN A 350 27.77 8.05 -12.41
N LEU A 351 27.46 6.87 -11.91
CA LEU A 351 28.19 5.65 -12.20
C LEU A 351 27.35 4.77 -13.11
N GLN A 352 27.98 4.05 -14.02
CA GLN A 352 27.28 3.24 -15.03
C GLN A 352 26.27 2.24 -14.45
N ALA A 353 26.52 1.71 -13.26
CA ALA A 353 25.64 0.76 -12.60
C ALA A 353 24.81 1.37 -11.45
N LEU A 354 25.26 2.48 -10.85
CA LEU A 354 24.61 3.13 -9.70
C LEU A 354 23.77 4.29 -10.20
N ASN A 355 22.46 4.10 -10.28
CA ASN A 355 21.53 5.07 -10.85
C ASN A 355 20.82 5.92 -9.80
N GLN A 356 20.97 5.63 -8.53
CA GLN A 356 20.44 6.42 -7.42
C GLN A 356 21.37 6.36 -6.22
N THR A 357 21.63 7.54 -5.63
CA THR A 357 22.26 7.68 -4.33
C THR A 357 21.57 8.80 -3.58
N GLN A 358 20.88 8.46 -2.49
CA GLN A 358 20.09 9.42 -1.72
C GLN A 358 20.42 9.31 -0.23
N LEU A 359 20.85 10.41 0.37
CA LEU A 359 20.91 10.56 1.83
C LEU A 359 19.57 11.05 2.34
N TYR A 360 19.16 10.63 3.53
CA TYR A 360 17.98 11.14 4.18
C TYR A 360 18.11 11.20 5.70
N GLY A 361 17.38 12.14 6.30
CA GLY A 361 17.17 12.23 7.74
C GLY A 361 15.67 12.34 8.01
N PHE A 362 15.22 11.82 9.15
CA PHE A 362 13.80 11.77 9.46
C PHE A 362 13.48 11.95 10.94
N PHE A 363 12.24 12.34 11.19
CA PHE A 363 11.61 12.37 12.51
C PHE A 363 10.18 11.80 12.38
N ASP A 364 9.83 10.85 13.26
CA ASP A 364 8.52 10.22 13.35
C ASP A 364 7.90 10.51 14.71
N LYS A 365 6.60 10.83 14.75
CA LYS A 365 5.84 11.06 15.98
C LYS A 365 4.48 10.36 15.89
N GLY A 366 4.08 9.69 16.97
CA GLY A 366 2.78 9.03 17.10
C GLY A 366 2.07 9.46 18.39
N TRP A 367 0.75 9.65 18.29
CA TRP A 367 -0.19 9.86 19.39
C TRP A 367 -1.28 8.80 19.27
N LEU A 368 -1.45 8.00 20.32
CA LEU A 368 -2.33 6.85 20.33
C LEU A 368 -3.31 6.94 21.49
N HIS A 369 -4.55 6.53 21.27
CA HIS A 369 -5.62 6.59 22.26
C HIS A 369 -6.52 5.36 22.20
N ASN A 370 -6.75 4.72 23.36
CA ASN A 370 -7.66 3.59 23.54
C ASN A 370 -9.00 4.06 24.11
N LEU A 371 -10.11 3.69 23.49
CA LEU A 371 -11.47 4.00 23.93
C LEU A 371 -11.89 3.17 25.14
N ALA A 372 -11.43 1.93 25.22
CA ALA A 372 -11.73 1.01 26.32
C ALA A 372 -10.45 0.25 26.69
N PRO A 373 -9.51 0.90 27.43
CA PRO A 373 -8.26 0.26 27.83
C PRO A 373 -8.53 -0.92 28.77
N VAL A 374 -7.84 -2.03 28.52
CA VAL A 374 -7.84 -3.20 29.41
C VAL A 374 -6.93 -2.87 30.60
N PRO A 375 -7.21 -3.35 31.82
CA PRO A 375 -6.31 -3.18 32.96
C PRO A 375 -4.87 -3.53 32.62
N GLY A 376 -3.91 -2.66 32.98
CA GLY A 376 -2.49 -2.81 32.64
C GLY A 376 -2.08 -2.26 31.28
N THR A 377 -3.01 -1.71 30.47
CA THR A 377 -2.70 -1.01 29.22
C THR A 377 -2.84 0.51 29.37
N PHE A 378 -2.32 1.27 28.41
CA PHE A 378 -2.42 2.73 28.42
C PHE A 378 -3.80 3.21 27.91
N THR A 379 -4.26 4.34 28.40
CA THR A 379 -5.36 5.10 27.78
C THR A 379 -4.83 5.94 26.61
N SER A 380 -3.70 6.62 26.81
CA SER A 380 -3.03 7.39 25.76
C SER A 380 -1.52 7.23 25.88
N VAL A 381 -0.83 7.25 24.75
CA VAL A 381 0.63 7.22 24.69
C VAL A 381 1.15 8.08 23.55
N ASP A 382 2.28 8.72 23.80
CA ASP A 382 3.07 9.45 22.82
C ASP A 382 4.40 8.73 22.60
N ALA A 383 4.76 8.54 21.34
CA ALA A 383 6.02 7.94 20.97
C ALA A 383 6.67 8.71 19.83
N ALA A 384 8.01 8.80 19.85
CA ALA A 384 8.77 9.47 18.80
C ALA A 384 10.10 8.78 18.53
N SER A 385 10.52 8.80 17.28
CA SER A 385 11.83 8.32 16.86
C SER A 385 12.41 9.23 15.77
N PHE A 386 13.73 9.18 15.61
CA PHE A 386 14.43 9.89 14.56
C PHE A 386 15.58 9.03 14.02
N GLY A 387 16.12 9.44 12.90
CA GLY A 387 17.25 8.74 12.31
C GLY A 387 17.62 9.26 10.94
N GLY A 388 18.45 8.50 10.26
CA GLY A 388 18.86 8.81 8.91
C GLY A 388 19.38 7.56 8.21
N GLY A 389 19.61 7.71 6.91
CA GLY A 389 20.06 6.57 6.12
C GLY A 389 20.52 6.95 4.74
N LEU A 390 20.92 5.90 4.00
CA LEU A 390 21.40 5.96 2.63
C LEU A 390 20.59 4.99 1.77
N ARG A 391 20.01 5.49 0.68
CA ARG A 391 19.35 4.68 -0.35
C ARG A 391 20.23 4.61 -1.58
N LEU A 392 20.42 3.41 -2.08
CA LEU A 392 21.22 3.12 -3.26
C LEU A 392 20.36 2.35 -4.27
N GLY A 393 20.48 2.68 -5.55
CA GLY A 393 19.80 1.98 -6.64
C GLY A 393 20.81 1.53 -7.70
N TRP A 394 20.71 0.27 -8.13
CA TRP A 394 21.56 -0.33 -9.15
C TRP A 394 20.75 -0.84 -10.33
N LEU A 395 21.22 -0.51 -11.56
CA LEU A 395 20.68 -1.02 -12.82
C LEU A 395 19.14 -0.88 -12.97
N ASN A 396 18.53 0.05 -12.25
CA ASN A 396 17.07 0.21 -12.15
C ASN A 396 16.31 -1.05 -11.66
N ALA A 397 17.00 -2.02 -11.12
CA ALA A 397 16.44 -3.32 -10.72
C ALA A 397 16.60 -3.61 -9.23
N VAL A 398 17.73 -3.19 -8.63
CA VAL A 398 18.04 -3.48 -7.21
C VAL A 398 18.12 -2.19 -6.43
N THR A 399 17.56 -2.19 -5.24
CA THR A 399 17.65 -1.05 -4.29
C THR A 399 18.08 -1.55 -2.91
N ALA A 400 18.90 -0.76 -2.23
CA ALA A 400 19.23 -0.96 -0.82
C ALA A 400 18.91 0.32 -0.03
N ASP A 401 18.35 0.16 1.15
CA ASP A 401 18.15 1.20 2.15
C ASP A 401 18.87 0.77 3.44
N LEU A 402 19.83 1.56 3.86
CA LEU A 402 20.61 1.36 5.09
C LEU A 402 20.29 2.50 6.04
N SER A 403 19.84 2.22 7.25
CA SER A 403 19.43 3.27 8.19
C SER A 403 19.83 2.98 9.62
N VAL A 404 20.05 4.07 10.34
CA VAL A 404 20.19 4.10 11.80
C VAL A 404 19.04 4.89 12.39
N THR A 405 18.43 4.35 13.44
CA THR A 405 17.28 4.96 14.11
C THR A 405 17.50 5.03 15.60
N GLN A 406 16.90 6.03 16.22
CA GLN A 406 16.94 6.21 17.66
C GLN A 406 15.56 6.58 18.19
N VAL A 407 15.17 6.00 19.32
CA VAL A 407 13.95 6.34 20.04
C VAL A 407 14.19 7.62 20.82
N ALA A 408 13.31 8.64 20.60
CA ALA A 408 13.34 9.93 21.29
C ALA A 408 12.36 9.98 22.47
N GLN A 409 11.17 9.36 22.31
CA GLN A 409 10.12 9.35 23.34
C GLN A 409 9.40 7.99 23.30
N GLY A 410 8.89 7.52 24.42
CA GLY A 410 8.26 6.21 24.54
C GLY A 410 9.24 5.09 24.89
N GLN A 411 10.43 5.44 25.39
CA GLN A 411 11.42 4.46 25.88
C GLN A 411 10.86 3.72 27.11
N GLY A 412 11.08 2.40 27.16
CA GLY A 412 10.66 1.57 28.30
C GLY A 412 9.16 1.30 28.38
N LEU A 413 8.33 1.92 27.54
CA LEU A 413 6.92 1.58 27.42
C LEU A 413 6.81 0.21 26.75
N GLN A 414 6.27 -0.76 27.46
CA GLN A 414 5.93 -2.05 26.88
C GLN A 414 4.68 -1.89 26.02
N GLY A 415 4.63 -2.66 24.94
CA GLY A 415 3.45 -2.69 24.07
C GLY A 415 2.19 -3.09 24.84
N THR A 416 1.08 -2.74 24.34
CA THR A 416 -0.07 -2.26 25.12
C THR A 416 -1.33 -3.05 25.01
N THR A 417 -1.22 -4.23 24.47
CA THR A 417 -2.19 -5.29 24.72
C THR A 417 -1.42 -6.44 25.39
N ALA A 418 -2.08 -7.24 26.18
CA ALA A 418 -1.43 -8.34 26.90
C ALA A 418 -0.66 -9.31 25.98
N LEU A 419 -0.98 -9.34 24.70
CA LEU A 419 -0.36 -10.21 23.69
C LEU A 419 0.56 -9.48 22.69
N PRO A 420 0.19 -8.38 22.05
CA PRO A 420 1.12 -7.61 21.22
C PRO A 420 2.30 -7.04 22.00
N GLY A 421 2.13 -6.75 23.28
CA GLY A 421 3.24 -6.34 24.15
C GLY A 421 4.28 -7.40 24.37
N VAL A 422 3.87 -8.63 24.49
CA VAL A 422 4.74 -9.80 24.62
C VAL A 422 5.41 -10.11 23.26
N LEU A 423 4.73 -9.90 22.14
CA LEU A 423 5.28 -10.08 20.78
C LEU A 423 6.40 -9.08 20.44
N SER A 424 6.46 -7.94 21.12
CA SER A 424 7.49 -6.92 20.94
C SER A 424 8.55 -6.87 22.04
N ALA A 425 8.47 -7.74 23.06
CA ALA A 425 9.37 -7.73 24.21
C ALA A 425 10.73 -8.35 23.86
N GLY A 426 11.63 -7.55 23.33
CA GLY A 426 13.07 -7.84 23.29
C GLY A 426 13.87 -6.79 24.04
N PRO A 427 15.14 -7.01 24.39
CA PRO A 427 16.00 -5.99 24.97
C PRO A 427 16.11 -4.82 23.99
N ARG A 428 15.45 -3.71 24.29
CA ARG A 428 15.33 -2.57 23.39
C ARG A 428 16.59 -1.72 23.46
N ARG A 429 17.38 -1.80 22.41
CA ARG A 429 18.44 -0.83 22.19
C ARG A 429 17.80 0.48 21.73
N ASN A 430 18.17 1.60 22.35
CA ASN A 430 17.70 2.93 21.92
C ASN A 430 18.14 3.25 20.49
N THR A 431 19.28 2.69 20.05
CA THR A 431 19.82 2.84 18.70
C THR A 431 19.74 1.50 17.96
N ARG A 432 19.17 1.51 16.76
CA ARG A 432 18.97 0.32 15.93
C ARG A 432 19.48 0.57 14.52
N PHE A 433 20.04 -0.47 13.90
CA PHE A 433 20.51 -0.48 12.52
C PHE A 433 19.62 -1.36 11.67
N PHE A 434 19.17 -0.81 10.55
CA PHE A 434 18.29 -1.50 9.64
C PHE A 434 18.84 -1.52 8.22
N PHE A 435 18.50 -2.58 7.52
CA PHE A 435 18.70 -2.66 6.08
C PHE A 435 17.43 -3.19 5.40
N ILE A 436 17.21 -2.76 4.17
CA ILE A 436 16.20 -3.29 3.25
C ILE A 436 16.90 -3.47 1.91
N LEU A 437 16.89 -4.67 1.38
CA LEU A 437 17.38 -5.00 0.03
C LEU A 437 16.18 -5.45 -0.80
N SER A 438 15.95 -4.83 -1.97
CA SER A 438 14.85 -5.18 -2.85
C SER A 438 15.34 -5.35 -4.29
N ALA A 439 14.71 -6.25 -5.02
CA ALA A 439 14.93 -6.45 -6.45
C ALA A 439 13.61 -6.51 -7.20
N ARG A 440 13.54 -5.91 -8.40
CA ARG A 440 12.40 -5.97 -9.31
C ARG A 440 12.87 -6.32 -10.71
N LEU A 441 12.30 -7.41 -11.28
CA LEU A 441 12.65 -7.96 -12.60
C LEU A 441 11.45 -7.93 -13.54
#